data_f08592e33d28138057f887a067a5e477
#
_entry.id   f08592e33d28138057f887a067a5e477
#
_cell.length_a   1.000
_cell.length_b   1.000
_cell.length_c   1.000
_cell.angle_alpha   90.00
_cell.angle_beta   90.00
_cell.angle_gamma   90.00
#
_symmetry.space_group_name_H-M   'P 1'
#
loop_
_entity.id
_entity.type
_entity.pdbx_description
1 polymer ?
#
loop_
_entity_poly.entity_id
_entity_poly.type
_entity_poly.pdbx_seq_one_letter_code
_entity_poly.pdbx_strand_id
1 'polypeptide(L)'
;MRITAISAAAALMVLSVSSSLMAQRPDDQIDPRSLALLQEGRTAKAAGNLDGAQDALESALAVDPRNREAFLVLADIARTRGLPGKAIRFYGEALALEPNDLGALRGQGEALVAKGATAKAKENLAKIKTACGGECNDATLLAASIAKGPPVTATAQVEPAKPAPAKP
;
A
#
# COMPACT_ATOMS: atom_id res chain seq x y z
N MET A 1 -1.21 68.87 22.88
CA MET A 1 -0.23 67.75 22.77
C MET A 1 -0.82 66.47 23.35
N ARG A 2 -1.83 65.86 22.71
CA ARG A 2 -2.42 64.58 23.21
C ARG A 2 -2.98 63.67 22.09
N ILE A 3 -2.55 63.81 20.85
CA ILE A 3 -3.11 63.07 19.69
C ILE A 3 -2.06 62.11 19.04
N THR A 4 -0.81 62.11 19.47
CA THR A 4 0.26 61.32 18.83
C THR A 4 0.53 59.97 19.46
N ALA A 5 -0.17 59.59 20.55
CA ALA A 5 0.10 58.33 21.26
C ALA A 5 -0.80 57.12 20.86
N ILE A 6 -1.85 57.37 20.05
CA ILE A 6 -2.84 56.31 19.72
C ILE A 6 -2.47 55.61 18.40
N SER A 7 -1.68 56.25 17.53
CA SER A 7 -1.35 55.67 16.21
C SER A 7 -0.25 54.59 16.23
N ALA A 8 0.54 54.48 17.31
CA ALA A 8 1.62 53.49 17.39
C ALA A 8 1.15 52.12 17.87
N ALA A 9 0.04 52.05 18.61
CA ALA A 9 -0.46 50.75 19.14
C ALA A 9 -1.27 49.94 18.09
N ALA A 10 -1.87 50.62 17.11
CA ALA A 10 -2.64 49.94 16.05
C ALA A 10 -1.77 49.24 15.00
N ALA A 11 -0.55 49.72 14.78
CA ALA A 11 0.37 49.16 13.78
C ALA A 11 1.03 47.85 14.23
N LEU A 12 1.13 47.57 15.55
CA LEU A 12 1.74 46.35 16.10
C LEU A 12 0.77 45.18 16.16
N MET A 13 -0.54 45.39 16.09
CA MET A 13 -1.52 44.29 16.08
C MET A 13 -1.75 43.64 14.70
N VAL A 14 -1.36 44.29 13.61
CA VAL A 14 -1.56 43.75 12.25
C VAL A 14 -0.46 42.77 11.84
N LEU A 15 0.71 42.79 12.50
CA LEU A 15 1.86 41.96 12.17
C LEU A 15 1.84 40.54 12.83
N SER A 16 0.93 40.30 13.76
CA SER A 16 0.87 39.00 14.49
C SER A 16 -0.12 37.98 13.90
N VAL A 17 -0.89 38.32 12.87
CA VAL A 17 -1.92 37.43 12.30
C VAL A 17 -1.42 36.70 11.03
N SER A 18 -0.25 37.05 10.51
CA SER A 18 0.23 36.48 9.23
C SER A 18 0.98 35.16 9.31
N SER A 19 1.15 34.59 10.49
CA SER A 19 1.98 33.38 10.67
C SER A 19 1.18 32.06 10.77
N SER A 20 -0.14 32.10 10.77
CA SER A 20 -0.97 30.93 11.02
C SER A 20 -1.65 30.34 9.77
N LEU A 21 -1.38 30.89 8.57
CA LEU A 21 -1.94 30.37 7.30
C LEU A 21 -1.00 29.43 6.57
N MET A 22 0.05 28.92 7.21
CA MET A 22 0.78 27.77 6.69
C MET A 22 0.02 26.50 7.06
N ALA A 23 -1.16 26.39 6.43
CA ALA A 23 -1.80 25.17 6.00
C ALA A 23 -1.62 23.95 6.92
N GLN A 24 -2.51 23.80 7.87
CA GLN A 24 -2.94 22.45 8.21
C GLN A 24 -3.53 21.86 6.92
N ARG A 25 -2.75 21.01 6.27
CA ARG A 25 -3.27 20.23 5.14
C ARG A 25 -4.42 19.40 5.67
N PRO A 26 -5.59 19.35 5.00
CA PRO A 26 -6.66 18.46 5.39
C PRO A 26 -6.10 17.04 5.58
N ASP A 27 -6.50 16.35 6.66
CA ASP A 27 -5.95 15.02 7.02
C ASP A 27 -6.18 13.94 5.96
N ASP A 28 -7.07 14.21 4.98
CA ASP A 28 -7.41 13.34 3.85
C ASP A 28 -6.52 13.54 2.60
N GLN A 29 -5.68 14.61 2.56
CA GLN A 29 -4.84 14.90 1.41
C GLN A 29 -3.43 14.33 1.58
N ILE A 30 -3.01 13.54 0.59
CA ILE A 30 -1.63 13.04 0.49
C ILE A 30 -0.68 14.19 0.13
N ASP A 31 0.53 14.18 0.72
CA ASP A 31 1.55 15.18 0.43
C ASP A 31 1.86 15.24 -1.08
N PRO A 32 1.84 16.42 -1.72
CA PRO A 32 2.19 16.56 -3.14
C PRO A 32 3.58 16.05 -3.49
N ARG A 33 4.54 16.11 -2.56
CA ARG A 33 5.88 15.53 -2.75
C ARG A 33 5.83 14.00 -2.78
N SER A 34 4.99 13.40 -1.92
CA SER A 34 4.76 11.96 -1.95
C SER A 34 4.10 11.52 -3.26
N LEU A 35 3.15 12.31 -3.78
CA LEU A 35 2.54 12.04 -5.09
C LEU A 35 3.53 12.17 -6.25
N ALA A 36 4.43 13.15 -6.21
CA ALA A 36 5.49 13.31 -7.21
C ALA A 36 6.44 12.10 -7.22
N LEU A 37 6.89 11.66 -6.04
CA LEU A 37 7.74 10.47 -5.88
C LEU A 37 7.02 9.18 -6.29
N LEU A 38 5.71 9.05 -6.02
CA LEU A 38 4.90 7.95 -6.53
C LEU A 38 4.90 7.92 -8.07
N GLN A 39 4.76 9.07 -8.71
CA GLN A 39 4.78 9.15 -10.17
C GLN A 39 6.16 8.78 -10.74
N GLU A 40 7.24 9.22 -10.09
CA GLU A 40 8.61 8.81 -10.45
C GLU A 40 8.77 7.29 -10.34
N GLY A 41 8.33 6.69 -9.22
CA GLY A 41 8.35 5.25 -9.04
C GLY A 41 7.55 4.48 -10.09
N ARG A 42 6.37 4.98 -10.49
CA ARG A 42 5.58 4.39 -11.58
C ARG A 42 6.30 4.46 -12.92
N THR A 43 6.94 5.57 -13.20
CA THR A 43 7.72 5.77 -14.44
C THR A 43 8.93 4.85 -14.49
N ALA A 44 9.68 4.75 -13.39
CA ALA A 44 10.81 3.84 -13.27
C ALA A 44 10.38 2.37 -13.41
N LYS A 45 9.26 1.98 -12.78
CA LYS A 45 8.68 0.63 -12.94
C LYS A 45 8.32 0.34 -14.40
N ALA A 46 7.69 1.30 -15.10
CA ALA A 46 7.32 1.15 -16.50
C ALA A 46 8.55 1.02 -17.43
N ALA A 47 9.66 1.66 -17.07
CA ALA A 47 10.93 1.54 -17.75
C ALA A 47 11.71 0.24 -17.40
N GLY A 48 11.17 -0.61 -16.53
CA GLY A 48 11.82 -1.84 -16.06
C GLY A 48 12.88 -1.62 -14.97
N ASN A 49 13.12 -0.38 -14.55
CA ASN A 49 14.03 -0.06 -13.44
C ASN A 49 13.32 -0.29 -12.10
N LEU A 50 13.23 -1.55 -11.69
CA LEU A 50 12.51 -1.92 -10.47
C LEU A 50 13.21 -1.46 -9.19
N ASP A 51 14.53 -1.28 -9.20
CA ASP A 51 15.28 -0.78 -8.03
C ASP A 51 15.01 0.71 -7.85
N GLY A 52 15.19 1.53 -8.89
CA GLY A 52 14.85 2.96 -8.83
C GLY A 52 13.36 3.20 -8.53
N ALA A 53 12.47 2.33 -9.03
CA ALA A 53 11.05 2.40 -8.68
C ALA A 53 10.83 2.16 -7.18
N GLN A 54 11.49 1.16 -6.60
CA GLN A 54 11.38 0.87 -5.18
C GLN A 54 11.88 2.03 -4.33
N ASP A 55 13.06 2.59 -4.65
CA ASP A 55 13.67 3.70 -3.92
C ASP A 55 12.77 4.95 -3.93
N ALA A 56 12.19 5.30 -5.08
CA ALA A 56 11.26 6.42 -5.21
C ALA A 56 9.98 6.19 -4.39
N LEU A 57 9.42 4.98 -4.41
CA LEU A 57 8.20 4.62 -3.67
C LEU A 57 8.43 4.57 -2.16
N GLU A 58 9.56 4.05 -1.70
CA GLU A 58 9.93 4.06 -0.29
C GLU A 58 10.13 5.51 0.19
N SER A 59 10.72 6.38 -0.65
CA SER A 59 10.81 7.81 -0.39
C SER A 59 9.43 8.48 -0.33
N ALA A 60 8.50 8.09 -1.21
CA ALA A 60 7.12 8.57 -1.18
C ALA A 60 6.45 8.26 0.17
N LEU A 61 6.63 7.04 0.68
CA LEU A 61 6.09 6.61 1.98
C LEU A 61 6.80 7.25 3.18
N ALA A 62 8.09 7.59 3.05
CA ALA A 62 8.80 8.36 4.06
C ALA A 62 8.27 9.80 4.17
N VAL A 63 7.79 10.39 3.06
CA VAL A 63 7.15 11.71 3.03
C VAL A 63 5.72 11.65 3.54
N ASP A 64 4.92 10.67 3.09
CA ASP A 64 3.55 10.47 3.57
C ASP A 64 3.21 8.97 3.63
N PRO A 65 3.19 8.38 4.84
CA PRO A 65 2.87 6.97 5.03
C PRO A 65 1.43 6.60 4.65
N ARG A 66 0.54 7.57 4.42
CA ARG A 66 -0.85 7.34 4.01
C ARG A 66 -0.98 7.17 2.49
N ASN A 67 0.12 7.26 1.74
CA ASN A 67 0.09 7.05 0.30
C ASN A 67 -0.13 5.58 -0.04
N ARG A 68 -1.40 5.16 0.00
CA ARG A 68 -1.86 3.80 -0.31
C ARG A 68 -1.35 3.30 -1.65
N GLU A 69 -1.35 4.18 -2.67
CA GLU A 69 -0.92 3.82 -4.02
C GLU A 69 0.56 3.42 -4.09
N ALA A 70 1.42 4.03 -3.27
CA ALA A 70 2.82 3.65 -3.19
C ALA A 70 2.98 2.21 -2.66
N PHE A 71 2.19 1.82 -1.66
CA PHE A 71 2.16 0.43 -1.18
C PHE A 71 1.70 -0.54 -2.27
N LEU A 72 0.67 -0.19 -3.06
CA LEU A 72 0.18 -1.04 -4.14
C LEU A 72 1.24 -1.26 -5.21
N VAL A 73 1.96 -0.21 -5.61
CA VAL A 73 3.02 -0.32 -6.62
C VAL A 73 4.21 -1.13 -6.08
N LEU A 74 4.59 -0.95 -4.80
CA LEU A 74 5.62 -1.77 -4.14
C LEU A 74 5.23 -3.25 -4.07
N ALA A 75 3.96 -3.53 -3.79
CA ALA A 75 3.44 -4.90 -3.79
C ALA A 75 3.54 -5.55 -5.18
N ASP A 76 3.20 -4.82 -6.23
CA ASP A 76 3.34 -5.29 -7.61
C ASP A 76 4.80 -5.55 -7.99
N ILE A 77 5.73 -4.66 -7.60
CA ILE A 77 7.17 -4.86 -7.81
C ILE A 77 7.63 -6.14 -7.09
N ALA A 78 7.21 -6.34 -5.84
CA ALA A 78 7.54 -7.55 -5.09
C ALA A 78 7.01 -8.81 -5.77
N ARG A 79 5.79 -8.79 -6.33
CA ARG A 79 5.24 -9.91 -7.13
C ARG A 79 6.08 -10.18 -8.39
N THR A 80 6.42 -9.14 -9.13
CA THR A 80 7.25 -9.25 -10.34
C THR A 80 8.61 -9.87 -10.04
N ARG A 81 9.17 -9.58 -8.87
CA ARG A 81 10.43 -10.18 -8.38
C ARG A 81 10.29 -11.59 -7.80
N GLY A 82 9.09 -12.17 -7.78
CA GLY A 82 8.85 -13.48 -7.18
C GLY A 82 8.99 -13.49 -5.66
N LEU A 83 8.67 -12.37 -4.99
CA LEU A 83 8.75 -12.18 -3.54
C LEU A 83 7.33 -12.11 -2.91
N PRO A 84 6.56 -13.21 -2.93
CA PRO A 84 5.16 -13.19 -2.50
C PRO A 84 4.99 -12.76 -1.03
N GLY A 85 5.95 -13.08 -0.16
CA GLY A 85 5.91 -12.66 1.24
C GLY A 85 5.99 -11.13 1.41
N LYS A 86 6.83 -10.44 0.62
CA LYS A 86 6.90 -8.97 0.58
C LYS A 86 5.62 -8.37 0.00
N ALA A 87 5.11 -8.95 -1.09
CA ALA A 87 3.87 -8.51 -1.71
C ALA A 87 2.68 -8.57 -0.75
N ILE A 88 2.50 -9.70 -0.04
CA ILE A 88 1.43 -9.87 0.97
C ILE A 88 1.48 -8.75 2.01
N ARG A 89 2.69 -8.39 2.48
CA ARG A 89 2.86 -7.33 3.48
C ARG A 89 2.48 -5.97 2.92
N PHE A 90 2.99 -5.57 1.76
CA PHE A 90 2.67 -4.29 1.16
C PHE A 90 1.19 -4.12 0.81
N TYR A 91 0.54 -5.17 0.27
CA TYR A 91 -0.92 -5.16 0.11
C TYR A 91 -1.64 -5.06 1.47
N GLY A 92 -1.08 -5.66 2.53
CA GLY A 92 -1.62 -5.53 3.88
C GLY A 92 -1.60 -4.08 4.38
N GLU A 93 -0.52 -3.35 4.15
CA GLU A 93 -0.43 -1.92 4.48
C GLU A 93 -1.45 -1.09 3.68
N ALA A 94 -1.59 -1.37 2.38
CA ALA A 94 -2.61 -0.72 1.56
C ALA A 94 -4.03 -0.99 2.07
N LEU A 95 -4.32 -2.24 2.49
CA LEU A 95 -5.62 -2.64 3.05
C LEU A 95 -5.86 -2.11 4.47
N ALA A 96 -4.82 -1.77 5.22
CA ALA A 96 -4.97 -1.06 6.49
C ALA A 96 -5.48 0.37 6.28
N LEU A 97 -5.13 1.00 5.15
CA LEU A 97 -5.60 2.33 4.77
C LEU A 97 -6.99 2.27 4.10
N GLU A 98 -7.24 1.27 3.24
CA GLU A 98 -8.51 1.06 2.54
C GLU A 98 -8.89 -0.44 2.56
N PRO A 99 -9.65 -0.89 3.57
CA PRO A 99 -9.96 -2.30 3.77
C PRO A 99 -10.75 -2.96 2.65
N ASN A 100 -11.48 -2.18 1.86
CA ASN A 100 -12.35 -2.65 0.79
C ASN A 100 -11.75 -2.44 -0.62
N ASP A 101 -10.46 -2.12 -0.73
CA ASP A 101 -9.79 -2.02 -2.02
C ASP A 101 -9.76 -3.39 -2.72
N LEU A 102 -10.59 -3.54 -3.75
CA LEU A 102 -10.75 -4.82 -4.47
C LEU A 102 -9.44 -5.24 -5.16
N GLY A 103 -8.69 -4.28 -5.72
CA GLY A 103 -7.41 -4.54 -6.36
C GLY A 103 -6.36 -5.04 -5.36
N ALA A 104 -6.29 -4.42 -4.18
CA ALA A 104 -5.40 -4.84 -3.10
C ALA A 104 -5.77 -6.23 -2.56
N LEU A 105 -7.05 -6.49 -2.33
CA LEU A 105 -7.55 -7.80 -1.89
C LEU A 105 -7.23 -8.90 -2.91
N ARG A 106 -7.42 -8.62 -4.20
CA ARG A 106 -7.06 -9.55 -5.28
C ARG A 106 -5.56 -9.78 -5.33
N GLY A 107 -4.76 -8.69 -5.40
CA GLY A 107 -3.31 -8.79 -5.48
C GLY A 107 -2.68 -9.53 -4.29
N GLN A 108 -3.19 -9.27 -3.07
CA GLN A 108 -2.78 -10.00 -1.87
C GLN A 108 -3.19 -11.49 -1.96
N GLY A 109 -4.42 -11.76 -2.44
CA GLY A 109 -4.92 -13.11 -2.63
C GLY A 109 -4.07 -13.92 -3.60
N GLU A 110 -3.69 -13.33 -4.74
CA GLU A 110 -2.79 -13.95 -5.72
C GLU A 110 -1.39 -14.21 -5.13
N ALA A 111 -0.85 -13.28 -4.33
CA ALA A 111 0.42 -13.47 -3.64
C ALA A 111 0.32 -14.56 -2.54
N LEU A 112 -0.83 -14.69 -1.87
CA LEU A 112 -1.11 -15.77 -0.93
C LEU A 112 -1.15 -17.14 -1.62
N VAL A 113 -1.79 -17.22 -2.81
CA VAL A 113 -1.77 -18.44 -3.64
C VAL A 113 -0.34 -18.80 -4.01
N ALA A 114 0.44 -17.82 -4.50
CA ALA A 114 1.84 -18.04 -4.86
C ALA A 114 2.71 -18.54 -3.69
N LYS A 115 2.35 -18.20 -2.45
CA LYS A 115 3.00 -18.68 -1.23
C LYS A 115 2.44 -20.02 -0.72
N GLY A 116 1.40 -20.58 -1.35
CA GLY A 116 0.72 -21.79 -0.90
C GLY A 116 -0.33 -21.56 0.20
N ALA A 117 -0.60 -20.33 0.59
CA ALA A 117 -1.57 -19.96 1.63
C ALA A 117 -3.00 -19.84 1.06
N THR A 118 -3.47 -20.85 0.35
CA THR A 118 -4.74 -20.84 -0.42
C THR A 118 -5.97 -20.59 0.46
N ALA A 119 -5.96 -21.04 1.72
CA ALA A 119 -7.06 -20.76 2.66
C ALA A 119 -7.27 -19.26 2.86
N LYS A 120 -6.19 -18.49 3.11
CA LYS A 120 -6.25 -17.03 3.25
C LYS A 120 -6.63 -16.33 1.95
N ALA A 121 -6.23 -16.86 0.80
CA ALA A 121 -6.66 -16.32 -0.49
C ALA A 121 -8.19 -16.46 -0.68
N LYS A 122 -8.80 -17.55 -0.22
CA LYS A 122 -10.27 -17.74 -0.22
C LYS A 122 -10.99 -16.74 0.70
N GLU A 123 -10.38 -16.35 1.83
CA GLU A 123 -10.92 -15.30 2.70
C GLU A 123 -10.96 -13.95 1.98
N ASN A 124 -9.88 -13.59 1.26
CA ASN A 124 -9.86 -12.38 0.44
C ASN A 124 -10.91 -12.44 -0.68
N LEU A 125 -11.10 -13.59 -1.34
CA LEU A 125 -12.14 -13.78 -2.35
C LEU A 125 -13.54 -13.54 -1.75
N ALA A 126 -13.80 -14.03 -0.55
CA ALA A 126 -15.09 -13.80 0.12
C ALA A 126 -15.28 -12.29 0.42
N LYS A 127 -14.24 -11.59 0.88
CA LYS A 127 -14.30 -10.14 1.09
C LYS A 127 -14.59 -9.37 -0.22
N ILE A 128 -13.92 -9.72 -1.32
CA ILE A 128 -14.17 -9.12 -2.64
C ILE A 128 -15.63 -9.32 -3.04
N LYS A 129 -16.15 -10.55 -2.98
CA LYS A 129 -17.56 -10.85 -3.32
C LYS A 129 -18.55 -10.06 -2.48
N THR A 130 -18.28 -9.90 -1.20
CA THR A 130 -19.11 -9.08 -0.30
C THR A 130 -19.06 -7.60 -0.70
N ALA A 131 -17.88 -7.07 -0.96
CA ALA A 131 -17.70 -5.65 -1.27
C ALA A 131 -18.26 -5.24 -2.64
N CYS A 132 -18.22 -6.13 -3.64
CA CYS A 132 -18.76 -5.85 -4.98
C CYS A 132 -20.20 -6.36 -5.19
N GLY A 133 -20.83 -6.92 -4.17
CA GLY A 133 -22.23 -7.41 -4.27
C GLY A 133 -22.38 -8.72 -5.05
N GLY A 134 -21.32 -9.52 -5.19
CA GLY A 134 -21.38 -10.83 -5.85
C GLY A 134 -20.23 -11.10 -6.82
N GLU A 135 -20.52 -11.26 -8.08
CA GLU A 135 -19.51 -11.54 -9.11
C GLU A 135 -18.99 -10.23 -9.73
N CYS A 136 -17.67 -10.05 -9.70
CA CYS A 136 -16.96 -8.94 -10.32
C CYS A 136 -15.63 -9.42 -10.87
N ASN A 137 -14.98 -8.60 -11.68
CA ASN A 137 -13.72 -8.98 -12.34
C ASN A 137 -12.64 -9.43 -11.35
N ASP A 138 -12.46 -8.71 -10.23
CA ASP A 138 -11.46 -9.07 -9.22
C ASP A 138 -11.78 -10.41 -8.52
N ALA A 139 -13.06 -10.69 -8.27
CA ALA A 139 -13.50 -11.99 -7.73
C ALA A 139 -13.22 -13.13 -8.73
N THR A 140 -13.53 -12.93 -10.00
CA THR A 140 -13.31 -13.92 -11.05
C THR A 140 -11.82 -14.22 -11.23
N LEU A 141 -10.98 -13.18 -11.30
CA LEU A 141 -9.53 -13.34 -11.44
C LEU A 141 -8.90 -14.07 -10.24
N LEU A 142 -9.28 -13.69 -9.02
CA LEU A 142 -8.76 -14.37 -7.83
C LEU A 142 -9.27 -15.81 -7.73
N ALA A 143 -10.53 -16.08 -8.07
CA ALA A 143 -11.06 -17.45 -8.09
C ALA A 143 -10.28 -18.33 -9.08
N ALA A 144 -9.98 -17.81 -10.28
CA ALA A 144 -9.16 -18.51 -11.27
C ALA A 144 -7.73 -18.77 -10.76
N SER A 145 -7.11 -17.80 -10.07
CA SER A 145 -5.79 -17.98 -9.44
C SER A 145 -5.82 -19.07 -8.37
N ILE A 146 -6.85 -19.09 -7.52
CA ILE A 146 -7.05 -20.13 -6.49
C ILE A 146 -7.23 -21.51 -7.11
N ALA A 147 -8.00 -21.61 -8.17
CA ALA A 147 -8.25 -22.87 -8.87
C ALA A 147 -6.98 -23.44 -9.52
N LYS A 148 -6.13 -22.58 -10.08
CA LYS A 148 -4.83 -22.96 -10.64
C LYS A 148 -3.85 -23.46 -9.57
N GLY A 149 -4.00 -22.99 -8.33
CA GLY A 149 -3.14 -23.38 -7.21
C GLY A 149 -1.75 -22.72 -7.22
N PRO A 150 -0.93 -23.03 -6.20
CA PRO A 150 0.42 -22.50 -6.09
C PRO A 150 1.34 -23.06 -7.18
N PRO A 151 2.40 -22.32 -7.59
CA PRO A 151 3.41 -22.85 -8.49
C PRO A 151 4.08 -24.09 -7.87
N VAL A 152 4.45 -25.05 -8.71
CA VAL A 152 5.04 -26.33 -8.28
C VAL A 152 6.27 -26.21 -7.37
N THR A 153 7.00 -25.11 -7.47
CA THR A 153 8.15 -24.80 -6.60
C THR A 153 7.73 -24.47 -5.16
N ALA A 154 6.51 -23.96 -4.95
CA ALA A 154 5.99 -23.65 -3.62
C ALA A 154 5.45 -24.88 -2.90
N THR A 155 4.94 -25.88 -3.63
CA THR A 155 4.46 -27.15 -3.07
C THR A 155 5.59 -28.02 -2.54
N ALA A 156 6.80 -27.95 -3.12
CA ALA A 156 7.97 -28.69 -2.67
C ALA A 156 8.49 -28.23 -1.29
N GLN A 157 8.09 -27.06 -0.80
CA GLN A 157 8.51 -26.52 0.50
C GLN A 157 7.57 -26.87 1.65
N VAL A 158 6.48 -27.57 1.39
CA VAL A 158 5.48 -28.00 2.40
C VAL A 158 5.56 -29.52 2.62
N GLU A 159 6.74 -30.09 2.53
CA GLU A 159 6.93 -31.50 2.96
C GLU A 159 6.73 -31.54 4.50
N PRO A 160 5.78 -32.34 5.01
CA PRO A 160 5.57 -32.45 6.44
C PRO A 160 6.86 -33.02 7.07
N ALA A 161 7.35 -32.34 8.10
CA ALA A 161 8.51 -32.78 8.85
C ALA A 161 8.33 -34.27 9.24
N LYS A 162 9.22 -35.12 8.72
CA LYS A 162 9.27 -36.53 9.03
C LYS A 162 9.34 -36.70 10.56
N PRO A 163 8.45 -37.51 11.18
CA PRO A 163 8.50 -37.74 12.62
C PRO A 163 9.90 -38.21 13.03
N ALA A 164 10.48 -37.56 14.04
CA ALA A 164 11.75 -37.97 14.60
C ALA A 164 11.62 -39.42 15.12
N PRO A 165 12.60 -40.30 14.89
CA PRO A 165 12.57 -41.65 15.42
C PRO A 165 12.54 -41.61 16.96
N ALA A 166 11.58 -42.32 17.57
CA ALA A 166 11.52 -42.50 18.99
C ALA A 166 12.83 -43.10 19.49
N LYS A 167 13.46 -42.47 20.46
CA LYS A 167 14.62 -43.05 21.15
C LYS A 167 14.18 -44.29 21.94
N PRO A 168 14.99 -45.36 21.96
CA PRO A 168 14.74 -46.54 22.75
C PRO A 168 14.77 -46.29 24.25
#